data_457796dfc056681a2cbd7a408342cf84
#
_entry.id   457796dfc056681a2cbd7a408342cf84
#
_cell.length_a   1.000
_cell.length_b   1.000
_cell.length_c   1.000
_cell.angle_alpha   90.00
_cell.angle_beta   90.00
_cell.angle_gamma   90.00
#
_symmetry.space_group_name_H-M   'P 1'
#
loop_
_entity.id
_entity.type
_entity.pdbx_description
1 polymer ?
#
loop_
_entity_poly.entity_id
_entity_poly.type
_entity_poly.pdbx_seq_one_letter_code
_entity_poly.pdbx_strand_id
1 'polypeptide(L)'
;ELYNKLLKNKDKLPYEIKGTIHDYIKEPKASGYRSIHINAVLRNGDNRRIEIQLRGLEHHNWATLVEITDLLFKTKLKENGEQANRDLFEFHKLLSLPEGSITKKQKYFIADTVIKYNYIDIIGAVFARNYLDVRAQWNKMKLQRNHFFLISTGSDGIPEFRGFLYFEEAEQAYFEKFINNEDNRNIMLTYLQQANFTKISVAYSNYFLTFNNTLTRVLLYLSDAVTNSYRQNKVSAFNRYYQSFLDIIAFWMEKQSLEVYSFRKDKNVSNSLLLKTEWTNSIKSGIIALNYLMERMHQKLSFSPLHVIPYYHMKKKQKLFKDRFMASS
;
A
#
# COMPACT_ATOMS: atom_id res chain seq x y z
N GLU A 1 -21.10 -5.04 11.43
CA GLU A 1 -21.75 -4.01 12.28
C GLU A 1 -22.27 -2.84 11.42
N LEU A 2 -21.40 -2.11 10.67
CA LEU A 2 -21.79 -0.97 9.83
C LEU A 2 -22.88 -1.33 8.81
N TYR A 3 -22.73 -2.47 8.11
CA TYR A 3 -23.73 -3.00 7.17
C TYR A 3 -25.11 -3.18 7.79
N ASN A 4 -25.19 -3.84 8.95
CA ASN A 4 -26.45 -4.05 9.66
C ASN A 4 -27.08 -2.72 10.13
N LYS A 5 -26.25 -1.77 10.58
CA LYS A 5 -26.68 -0.43 10.95
C LYS A 5 -27.25 0.36 9.77
N LEU A 6 -26.63 0.23 8.60
CA LEU A 6 -27.11 0.84 7.35
C LEU A 6 -28.47 0.26 6.94
N LEU A 7 -28.61 -1.08 6.91
CA LEU A 7 -29.87 -1.70 6.56
C LEU A 7 -31.00 -1.38 7.53
N LYS A 8 -30.71 -1.33 8.85
CA LYS A 8 -31.70 -0.97 9.87
C LYS A 8 -32.22 0.47 9.71
N ASN A 9 -31.42 1.35 9.15
CA ASN A 9 -31.78 2.76 8.96
C ASN A 9 -32.04 3.15 7.49
N LYS A 10 -32.24 2.17 6.60
CA LYS A 10 -32.36 2.39 5.15
C LYS A 10 -33.40 3.45 4.75
N ASP A 11 -34.53 3.51 5.51
CA ASP A 11 -35.62 4.43 5.20
C ASP A 11 -35.32 5.89 5.57
N LYS A 12 -34.30 6.11 6.44
CA LYS A 12 -33.82 7.44 6.84
C LYS A 12 -32.69 7.98 5.96
N LEU A 13 -32.24 7.19 5.01
CA LEU A 13 -31.15 7.58 4.13
C LEU A 13 -31.65 8.44 2.97
N PRO A 14 -30.84 9.38 2.45
CA PRO A 14 -31.19 10.22 1.30
C PRO A 14 -31.26 9.44 0.00
N TYR A 15 -31.06 8.14 0.04
CA TYR A 15 -31.09 7.24 -1.11
C TYR A 15 -31.92 5.98 -0.81
N GLU A 16 -32.41 5.34 -1.86
CA GLU A 16 -33.13 4.08 -1.82
C GLU A 16 -32.23 2.98 -2.36
N ILE A 17 -32.13 1.86 -1.61
CA ILE A 17 -31.40 0.68 -2.07
C ILE A 17 -32.19 0.03 -3.21
N LYS A 18 -31.56 -0.18 -4.36
CA LYS A 18 -32.14 -0.78 -5.54
C LYS A 18 -31.33 -2.00 -6.00
N GLY A 19 -32.03 -3.06 -6.34
CA GLY A 19 -31.42 -4.29 -6.86
C GLY A 19 -30.73 -5.15 -5.81
N THR A 20 -29.84 -6.02 -6.26
CA THR A 20 -29.16 -7.02 -5.45
C THR A 20 -27.97 -6.43 -4.70
N ILE A 21 -27.86 -6.78 -3.43
CA ILE A 21 -26.66 -6.51 -2.63
C ILE A 21 -25.68 -7.67 -2.86
N HIS A 22 -24.47 -7.35 -3.29
CA HIS A 22 -23.41 -8.35 -3.49
C HIS A 22 -22.44 -8.36 -2.31
N ASP A 23 -22.43 -9.47 -1.56
CA ASP A 23 -21.55 -9.67 -0.40
C ASP A 23 -20.29 -10.45 -0.79
N TYR A 24 -19.32 -9.75 -1.41
CA TYR A 24 -18.02 -10.33 -1.75
C TYR A 24 -17.09 -10.52 -0.52
N ILE A 25 -17.54 -10.20 0.71
CA ILE A 25 -16.82 -10.60 1.91
C ILE A 25 -17.07 -12.08 2.19
N LYS A 26 -18.32 -12.55 2.03
CA LYS A 26 -18.70 -13.94 2.18
C LYS A 26 -18.28 -14.77 0.97
N GLU A 27 -18.52 -14.25 -0.23
CA GLU A 27 -18.22 -14.89 -1.50
C GLU A 27 -17.22 -14.06 -2.31
N PRO A 28 -15.90 -14.14 -2.00
CA PRO A 28 -14.90 -13.36 -2.67
C PRO A 28 -14.85 -13.62 -4.17
N LYS A 29 -14.54 -12.57 -4.95
CA LYS A 29 -14.26 -12.75 -6.38
C LYS A 29 -13.02 -13.64 -6.58
N ALA A 30 -12.90 -14.27 -7.74
CA ALA A 30 -11.76 -15.11 -8.10
C ALA A 30 -10.39 -14.41 -7.92
N SER A 31 -10.34 -13.08 -8.08
CA SER A 31 -9.16 -12.25 -7.82
C SER A 31 -8.78 -12.13 -6.34
N GLY A 32 -9.67 -12.50 -5.41
CA GLY A 32 -9.53 -12.24 -3.98
C GLY A 32 -10.17 -10.93 -3.51
N TYR A 33 -10.84 -10.20 -4.39
CA TYR A 33 -11.52 -8.95 -4.03
C TYR A 33 -12.64 -9.18 -3.02
N ARG A 34 -12.72 -8.33 -2.00
CA ARG A 34 -13.71 -8.40 -0.90
C ARG A 34 -14.31 -7.03 -0.62
N SER A 35 -15.64 -6.94 -0.71
CA SER A 35 -16.42 -5.74 -0.38
C SER A 35 -17.90 -6.12 -0.34
N ILE A 36 -18.74 -5.36 0.36
CA ILE A 36 -20.18 -5.41 0.15
C ILE A 36 -20.56 -4.28 -0.79
N HIS A 37 -21.18 -4.59 -1.93
CA HIS A 37 -21.65 -3.62 -2.91
C HIS A 37 -23.16 -3.45 -2.78
N ILE A 38 -23.58 -2.20 -2.61
CA ILE A 38 -24.98 -1.82 -2.46
C ILE A 38 -25.30 -0.79 -3.53
N ASN A 39 -26.12 -1.16 -4.48
CA ASN A 39 -26.64 -0.24 -5.47
C ASN A 39 -27.77 0.59 -4.89
N ALA A 40 -27.75 1.88 -5.06
CA ALA A 40 -28.75 2.81 -4.55
C ALA A 40 -29.06 3.91 -5.57
N VAL A 41 -30.20 4.60 -5.35
CA VAL A 41 -30.66 5.73 -6.16
C VAL A 41 -31.03 6.86 -5.21
N LEU A 42 -30.66 8.09 -5.54
CA LEU A 42 -31.01 9.27 -4.77
C LEU A 42 -32.53 9.50 -4.76
N ARG A 43 -33.10 9.84 -3.57
CA ARG A 43 -34.56 10.05 -3.39
C ARG A 43 -35.05 11.41 -3.90
N ASN A 44 -34.16 12.29 -4.32
CA ASN A 44 -34.49 13.66 -4.76
C ASN A 44 -35.08 13.76 -6.18
N GLY A 45 -35.47 12.66 -6.79
CA GLY A 45 -36.05 12.61 -8.14
C GLY A 45 -35.04 12.58 -9.28
N ASP A 46 -33.74 12.71 -9.00
CA ASP A 46 -32.67 12.78 -10.03
C ASP A 46 -32.31 11.41 -10.63
N ASN A 47 -32.87 10.33 -10.10
CA ASN A 47 -32.58 8.94 -10.49
C ASN A 47 -31.07 8.61 -10.65
N ARG A 48 -30.20 9.41 -10.03
CA ARG A 48 -28.75 9.17 -10.06
C ARG A 48 -28.43 7.89 -9.30
N ARG A 49 -27.77 6.98 -9.98
CA ARG A 49 -27.31 5.73 -9.40
C ARG A 49 -26.00 5.96 -8.64
N ILE A 50 -25.92 5.39 -7.45
CA ILE A 50 -24.71 5.37 -6.64
C ILE A 50 -24.41 3.93 -6.23
N GLU A 51 -23.13 3.60 -6.13
CA GLU A 51 -22.66 2.35 -5.57
C GLU A 51 -22.00 2.63 -4.23
N ILE A 52 -22.51 2.01 -3.16
CA ILE A 52 -21.93 2.09 -1.84
C ILE A 52 -21.10 0.83 -1.62
N GLN A 53 -19.80 1.01 -1.39
CA GLN A 53 -18.89 -0.08 -1.09
C GLN A 53 -18.51 -0.08 0.38
N LEU A 54 -18.87 -1.16 1.10
CA LEU A 54 -18.48 -1.37 2.49
C LEU A 54 -17.37 -2.44 2.55
N ARG A 55 -16.20 -2.04 3.05
CA ARG A 55 -15.06 -2.94 3.18
C ARG A 55 -14.20 -2.58 4.39
N GLY A 56 -13.54 -3.56 4.99
CA GLY A 56 -12.54 -3.34 6.02
C GLY A 56 -11.28 -2.68 5.45
N LEU A 57 -10.48 -2.06 6.31
CA LEU A 57 -9.26 -1.37 5.91
C LEU A 57 -8.26 -2.30 5.18
N GLU A 58 -8.13 -3.55 5.60
CA GLU A 58 -7.26 -4.53 4.92
C GLU A 58 -7.71 -4.80 3.48
N HIS A 59 -9.02 -4.99 3.28
CA HIS A 59 -9.57 -5.21 1.94
C HIS A 59 -9.45 -3.96 1.06
N HIS A 60 -9.56 -2.78 1.68
CA HIS A 60 -9.33 -1.51 0.98
C HIS A 60 -7.87 -1.38 0.54
N ASN A 61 -6.92 -1.60 1.45
CA ASN A 61 -5.48 -1.55 1.15
C ASN A 61 -5.08 -2.57 0.08
N TRP A 62 -5.66 -3.78 0.13
CA TRP A 62 -5.42 -4.79 -0.89
C TRP A 62 -5.93 -4.34 -2.27
N ALA A 63 -7.17 -3.84 -2.36
CA ALA A 63 -7.74 -3.37 -3.62
C ALA A 63 -6.94 -2.19 -4.21
N THR A 64 -6.50 -1.29 -3.35
CA THR A 64 -5.61 -0.18 -3.71
C THR A 64 -4.28 -0.67 -4.27
N LEU A 65 -3.67 -1.69 -3.64
CA LEU A 65 -2.42 -2.24 -4.12
C LEU A 65 -2.56 -2.86 -5.52
N VAL A 66 -3.70 -3.49 -5.83
CA VAL A 66 -4.00 -3.99 -7.18
C VAL A 66 -4.06 -2.83 -8.18
N GLU A 67 -4.77 -1.75 -7.85
CA GLU A 67 -4.89 -0.56 -8.71
C GLU A 67 -3.53 0.10 -8.98
N ILE A 68 -2.68 0.20 -7.96
CA ILE A 68 -1.31 0.71 -8.10
C ILE A 68 -0.47 -0.22 -8.97
N THR A 69 -0.62 -1.53 -8.81
CA THR A 69 0.07 -2.51 -9.66
C THR A 69 -0.35 -2.36 -11.11
N ASP A 70 -1.64 -2.23 -11.38
CA ASP A 70 -2.14 -2.01 -12.73
C ASP A 70 -1.54 -0.75 -13.37
N LEU A 71 -1.43 0.33 -12.60
CA LEU A 71 -0.84 1.58 -13.07
C LEU A 71 0.67 1.42 -13.36
N LEU A 72 1.44 0.91 -12.40
CA LEU A 72 2.90 0.89 -12.48
C LEU A 72 3.45 -0.18 -13.43
N PHE A 73 2.78 -1.33 -13.52
CA PHE A 73 3.18 -2.43 -14.37
C PHE A 73 2.42 -2.46 -15.71
N LYS A 74 1.58 -1.44 -15.96
CA LYS A 74 0.73 -1.31 -17.15
C LYS A 74 -0.08 -2.57 -17.44
N THR A 75 -0.63 -3.14 -16.36
CA THR A 75 -1.51 -4.31 -16.41
C THR A 75 -2.97 -3.90 -16.24
N LYS A 76 -3.87 -4.82 -16.44
CA LYS A 76 -5.31 -4.64 -16.22
C LYS A 76 -5.87 -5.81 -15.40
N LEU A 77 -5.21 -6.10 -14.27
CA LEU A 77 -5.57 -7.22 -13.38
C LEU A 77 -7.01 -7.13 -12.90
N LYS A 78 -7.48 -5.91 -12.64
CA LYS A 78 -8.84 -5.66 -12.19
C LYS A 78 -9.89 -5.99 -13.27
N GLU A 79 -9.57 -5.75 -14.55
CA GLU A 79 -10.45 -5.94 -15.70
C GLU A 79 -10.29 -7.33 -16.31
N ASN A 80 -9.06 -7.73 -16.63
CA ASN A 80 -8.71 -8.92 -17.40
C ASN A 80 -8.19 -10.08 -16.54
N GLY A 81 -8.01 -9.85 -15.24
CA GLY A 81 -7.60 -10.89 -14.30
C GLY A 81 -6.30 -11.58 -14.69
N GLU A 82 -6.32 -12.92 -14.71
CA GLU A 82 -5.16 -13.76 -15.03
C GLU A 82 -4.60 -13.51 -16.45
N GLN A 83 -5.46 -13.14 -17.39
CA GLN A 83 -5.05 -12.89 -18.79
C GLN A 83 -4.15 -11.66 -18.93
N ALA A 84 -4.27 -10.68 -18.02
CA ALA A 84 -3.42 -9.49 -18.03
C ALA A 84 -1.97 -9.82 -17.62
N ASN A 85 -1.81 -10.54 -16.52
CA ASN A 85 -0.52 -11.04 -16.01
C ASN A 85 -0.76 -12.12 -14.95
N ARG A 86 -0.48 -13.37 -15.29
CA ARG A 86 -0.74 -14.52 -14.43
C ARG A 86 -0.02 -14.45 -13.08
N ASP A 87 1.24 -14.08 -13.08
CA ASP A 87 2.04 -14.07 -11.85
C ASP A 87 1.57 -12.97 -10.90
N LEU A 88 1.35 -11.75 -11.40
CA LEU A 88 0.85 -10.63 -10.59
C LEU A 88 -0.58 -10.87 -10.13
N PHE A 89 -1.43 -11.50 -10.95
CA PHE A 89 -2.77 -11.88 -10.55
C PHE A 89 -2.75 -12.88 -9.38
N GLU A 90 -1.99 -13.98 -9.51
CA GLU A 90 -1.86 -14.98 -8.44
C GLU A 90 -1.20 -14.39 -7.19
N PHE A 91 -0.19 -13.52 -7.35
CA PHE A 91 0.43 -12.79 -6.25
C PHE A 91 -0.59 -11.99 -5.43
N HIS A 92 -1.43 -11.18 -6.08
CA HIS A 92 -2.46 -10.42 -5.39
C HIS A 92 -3.54 -11.30 -4.79
N LYS A 93 -3.95 -12.36 -5.48
CA LYS A 93 -4.90 -13.35 -4.98
C LYS A 93 -4.39 -13.99 -3.68
N LEU A 94 -3.14 -14.42 -3.65
CA LEU A 94 -2.53 -14.99 -2.44
C LEU A 94 -2.44 -13.98 -1.31
N LEU A 95 -2.11 -12.72 -1.59
CA LEU A 95 -2.09 -11.65 -0.59
C LEU A 95 -3.48 -11.31 -0.02
N SER A 96 -4.57 -11.65 -0.70
CA SER A 96 -5.93 -11.48 -0.19
C SER A 96 -6.34 -12.55 0.83
N LEU A 97 -5.63 -13.67 0.88
CA LEU A 97 -5.93 -14.77 1.78
C LEU A 97 -5.44 -14.49 3.21
N PRO A 98 -6.07 -15.06 4.24
CA PRO A 98 -5.56 -15.04 5.60
C PRO A 98 -4.14 -15.65 5.67
N GLU A 99 -3.27 -15.08 6.47
CA GLU A 99 -1.87 -15.51 6.55
C GLU A 99 -1.71 -17.01 6.89
N GLY A 100 -2.52 -17.51 7.81
CA GLY A 100 -2.50 -18.92 8.24
C GLY A 100 -2.94 -19.92 7.16
N SER A 101 -3.61 -19.47 6.08
CA SER A 101 -4.06 -20.34 4.98
C SER A 101 -3.04 -20.49 3.85
N ILE A 102 -1.93 -19.74 3.90
CA ILE A 102 -0.90 -19.72 2.85
C ILE A 102 0.10 -20.84 3.06
N THR A 103 0.21 -21.73 2.07
CA THR A 103 1.17 -22.84 2.09
C THR A 103 2.60 -22.35 1.90
N LYS A 104 3.58 -23.17 2.29
CA LYS A 104 5.00 -22.87 2.09
C LYS A 104 5.35 -22.58 0.61
N LYS A 105 4.79 -23.35 -0.33
CA LYS A 105 4.99 -23.13 -1.77
C LYS A 105 4.47 -21.77 -2.23
N GLN A 106 3.31 -21.35 -1.73
CA GLN A 106 2.71 -20.05 -2.04
C GLN A 106 3.51 -18.90 -1.44
N LYS A 107 4.06 -19.04 -0.23
CA LYS A 107 4.98 -18.03 0.34
C LYS A 107 6.22 -17.81 -0.53
N TYR A 108 6.82 -18.89 -1.05
CA TYR A 108 7.93 -18.79 -2.00
C TYR A 108 7.52 -18.12 -3.31
N PHE A 109 6.34 -18.46 -3.84
CA PHE A 109 5.83 -17.81 -5.04
C PHE A 109 5.68 -16.29 -4.85
N ILE A 110 5.16 -15.85 -3.70
CA ILE A 110 5.09 -14.41 -3.36
C ILE A 110 6.48 -13.78 -3.32
N ALA A 111 7.44 -14.41 -2.63
CA ALA A 111 8.81 -13.91 -2.53
C ALA A 111 9.50 -13.84 -3.91
N ASP A 112 9.36 -14.88 -4.73
CA ASP A 112 9.92 -14.91 -6.09
C ASP A 112 9.28 -13.88 -7.02
N THR A 113 7.97 -13.64 -6.91
CA THR A 113 7.26 -12.64 -7.69
C THR A 113 7.76 -11.23 -7.37
N VAL A 114 7.93 -10.91 -6.08
CA VAL A 114 8.50 -9.62 -5.64
C VAL A 114 9.87 -9.38 -6.28
N ILE A 115 10.72 -10.39 -6.31
CA ILE A 115 12.07 -10.30 -6.91
C ILE A 115 11.98 -10.20 -8.43
N LYS A 116 11.21 -11.09 -9.07
CA LYS A 116 11.09 -11.17 -10.53
C LYS A 116 10.66 -9.84 -11.15
N TYR A 117 9.73 -9.17 -10.51
CA TYR A 117 9.17 -7.91 -11.01
C TYR A 117 9.84 -6.66 -10.43
N ASN A 118 10.91 -6.81 -9.65
CA ASN A 118 11.51 -5.69 -8.90
C ASN A 118 10.44 -4.83 -8.20
N TYR A 119 9.43 -5.53 -7.63
CA TYR A 119 8.14 -4.97 -7.24
C TYR A 119 8.29 -3.86 -6.20
N ILE A 120 9.17 -4.06 -5.22
CA ILE A 120 9.37 -3.10 -4.12
C ILE A 120 10.09 -1.84 -4.57
N ASP A 121 11.11 -1.96 -5.44
CA ASP A 121 11.84 -0.79 -5.92
C ASP A 121 10.96 0.09 -6.80
N ILE A 122 10.14 -0.53 -7.67
CA ILE A 122 9.20 0.20 -8.53
C ILE A 122 8.16 0.96 -7.68
N ILE A 123 7.52 0.27 -6.74
CA ILE A 123 6.55 0.90 -5.83
C ILE A 123 7.24 1.93 -4.94
N GLY A 124 8.43 1.63 -4.43
CA GLY A 124 9.20 2.51 -3.57
C GLY A 124 9.61 3.82 -4.22
N ALA A 125 10.04 3.77 -5.47
CA ALA A 125 10.41 4.95 -6.23
C ALA A 125 9.23 5.92 -6.41
N VAL A 126 8.04 5.38 -6.72
CA VAL A 126 6.81 6.18 -6.84
C VAL A 126 6.37 6.71 -5.48
N PHE A 127 6.42 5.88 -4.44
CA PHE A 127 6.05 6.28 -3.08
C PHE A 127 6.89 7.45 -2.56
N ALA A 128 8.22 7.37 -2.65
CA ALA A 128 9.11 8.41 -2.13
C ALA A 128 8.86 9.76 -2.82
N ARG A 129 8.69 9.76 -4.14
CA ARG A 129 8.39 10.96 -4.92
C ARG A 129 7.02 11.55 -4.54
N ASN A 130 5.97 10.73 -4.57
CA ASN A 130 4.61 11.19 -4.30
C ASN A 130 4.43 11.72 -2.87
N TYR A 131 5.04 11.08 -1.87
CA TYR A 131 4.84 11.46 -0.48
C TYR A 131 5.31 12.88 -0.18
N LEU A 132 6.48 13.28 -0.67
CA LEU A 132 7.04 14.63 -0.45
C LEU A 132 6.22 15.71 -1.16
N ASP A 133 5.87 15.47 -2.42
CA ASP A 133 5.12 16.43 -3.24
C ASP A 133 3.71 16.64 -2.72
N VAL A 134 3.01 15.54 -2.43
CA VAL A 134 1.66 15.55 -1.87
C VAL A 134 1.62 16.25 -0.50
N ARG A 135 2.61 15.98 0.35
CA ARG A 135 2.67 16.61 1.68
C ARG A 135 2.95 18.10 1.60
N ALA A 136 3.80 18.54 0.67
CA ALA A 136 4.07 19.94 0.43
C ALA A 136 2.81 20.68 -0.07
N GLN A 137 2.09 20.10 -1.03
CA GLN A 137 0.83 20.64 -1.54
C GLN A 137 -0.23 20.73 -0.41
N TRP A 138 -0.39 19.65 0.39
CA TRP A 138 -1.32 19.63 1.51
C TRP A 138 -1.04 20.72 2.54
N ASN A 139 0.22 20.92 2.91
CA ASN A 139 0.59 21.94 3.89
C ASN A 139 0.25 23.37 3.40
N LYS A 140 0.38 23.63 2.12
CA LYS A 140 -0.04 24.90 1.51
C LYS A 140 -1.56 25.11 1.61
N MET A 141 -2.36 24.06 1.31
CA MET A 141 -3.81 24.12 1.32
C MET A 141 -4.41 24.21 2.74
N LYS A 142 -3.78 23.57 3.73
CA LYS A 142 -4.26 23.59 5.13
C LYS A 142 -4.34 25.01 5.70
N LEU A 143 -3.47 25.91 5.25
CA LEU A 143 -3.45 27.31 5.67
C LEU A 143 -4.65 28.12 5.18
N GLN A 144 -5.37 27.64 4.18
CA GLN A 144 -6.46 28.36 3.49
C GLN A 144 -7.88 28.01 3.98
N ARG A 145 -8.02 27.19 5.05
CA ARG A 145 -9.31 26.71 5.60
C ARG A 145 -10.23 26.03 4.56
N ASN A 146 -9.65 25.35 3.57
CA ASN A 146 -10.42 24.66 2.54
C ASN A 146 -11.22 23.49 3.09
N HIS A 147 -12.41 23.26 2.53
CA HIS A 147 -13.31 22.15 2.84
C HIS A 147 -13.49 21.17 1.69
N PHE A 148 -13.34 21.63 0.45
CA PHE A 148 -13.45 20.83 -0.75
C PHE A 148 -12.07 20.60 -1.33
N PHE A 149 -11.79 19.37 -1.73
CA PHE A 149 -10.48 18.98 -2.25
C PHE A 149 -10.66 18.22 -3.55
N LEU A 150 -10.06 18.76 -4.61
CA LEU A 150 -9.92 18.09 -5.90
C LEU A 150 -8.60 17.35 -5.90
N ILE A 151 -8.67 16.04 -6.11
CA ILE A 151 -7.52 15.15 -6.19
C ILE A 151 -7.51 14.57 -7.60
N SER A 152 -6.39 14.70 -8.31
CA SER A 152 -6.19 14.11 -9.63
C SER A 152 -4.79 13.52 -9.73
N THR A 153 -4.61 12.52 -10.58
CA THR A 153 -3.29 11.96 -10.89
C THR A 153 -2.98 12.18 -12.36
N GLY A 154 -1.76 12.66 -12.62
CA GLY A 154 -1.23 12.71 -13.97
C GLY A 154 -0.77 11.34 -14.48
N SER A 155 -0.31 11.27 -15.73
CA SER A 155 0.24 10.05 -16.34
C SER A 155 1.51 9.53 -15.65
N ASP A 156 2.17 10.38 -14.86
CA ASP A 156 3.34 10.05 -14.02
C ASP A 156 2.97 9.42 -12.67
N GLY A 157 1.67 9.29 -12.38
CA GLY A 157 1.15 8.75 -11.12
C GLY A 157 1.29 9.69 -9.93
N ILE A 158 1.69 10.95 -10.12
CA ILE A 158 1.84 11.93 -9.03
C ILE A 158 0.49 12.60 -8.76
N PRO A 159 -0.04 12.53 -7.53
CA PRO A 159 -1.28 13.21 -7.19
C PRO A 159 -1.09 14.73 -7.13
N GLU A 160 -2.01 15.43 -7.75
CA GLU A 160 -2.19 16.87 -7.61
C GLU A 160 -3.35 17.16 -6.68
N PHE A 161 -3.18 18.13 -5.79
CA PHE A 161 -4.20 18.58 -4.85
C PHE A 161 -4.53 20.04 -5.07
N ARG A 162 -5.83 20.33 -5.17
CA ARG A 162 -6.36 21.69 -5.13
C ARG A 162 -7.42 21.78 -4.03
N GLY A 163 -7.34 22.79 -3.18
CA GLY A 163 -8.30 23.04 -2.11
C GLY A 163 -9.17 24.23 -2.44
N PHE A 164 -10.45 24.15 -2.04
CA PHE A 164 -11.45 25.20 -2.25
C PHE A 164 -12.27 25.42 -0.98
N LEU A 165 -12.68 26.66 -0.76
CA LEU A 165 -13.57 27.02 0.34
C LEU A 165 -15.02 26.75 -0.02
N TYR A 166 -15.43 27.05 -1.26
CA TYR A 166 -16.79 26.93 -1.75
C TYR A 166 -16.94 25.75 -2.71
N PHE A 167 -18.12 25.15 -2.69
CA PHE A 167 -18.44 23.97 -3.51
C PHE A 167 -18.46 24.31 -4.99
N GLU A 168 -19.03 25.43 -5.35
CA GLU A 168 -19.19 25.89 -6.73
C GLU A 168 -17.86 26.03 -7.46
N GLU A 169 -16.85 26.57 -6.80
CA GLU A 169 -15.50 26.68 -7.34
C GLU A 169 -14.85 25.30 -7.52
N ALA A 170 -15.07 24.40 -6.55
CA ALA A 170 -14.55 23.05 -6.60
C ALA A 170 -15.22 22.22 -7.68
N GLU A 171 -16.53 22.35 -7.85
CA GLU A 171 -17.32 21.69 -8.90
C GLU A 171 -16.88 22.14 -10.29
N GLN A 172 -16.72 23.44 -10.50
CA GLN A 172 -16.23 23.99 -11.76
C GLN A 172 -14.84 23.43 -12.09
N ALA A 173 -13.92 23.47 -11.14
CA ALA A 173 -12.58 22.94 -11.32
C ALA A 173 -12.56 21.42 -11.60
N TYR A 174 -13.50 20.67 -11.01
CA TYR A 174 -13.68 19.24 -11.30
C TYR A 174 -14.11 19.03 -12.76
N PHE A 175 -15.13 19.74 -13.24
CA PHE A 175 -15.60 19.62 -14.61
C PHE A 175 -14.58 20.10 -15.64
N GLU A 176 -13.86 21.19 -15.38
CA GLU A 176 -12.76 21.64 -16.23
C GLU A 176 -11.68 20.56 -16.38
N LYS A 177 -11.28 19.94 -15.24
CA LYS A 177 -10.28 18.87 -15.26
C LYS A 177 -10.81 17.61 -15.94
N PHE A 178 -12.10 17.29 -15.73
CA PHE A 178 -12.78 16.13 -16.32
C PHE A 178 -12.87 16.22 -17.83
N ILE A 179 -13.21 17.40 -18.38
CA ILE A 179 -13.34 17.63 -19.82
C ILE A 179 -11.95 17.61 -20.50
N ASN A 180 -10.94 18.17 -19.86
CA ASN A 180 -9.61 18.34 -20.43
C ASN A 180 -8.68 17.13 -20.22
N ASN A 181 -9.14 16.09 -19.53
CA ASN A 181 -8.32 14.91 -19.20
C ASN A 181 -8.82 13.69 -19.99
N GLU A 182 -7.98 13.17 -20.90
CA GLU A 182 -8.30 11.96 -21.67
C GLU A 182 -8.47 10.71 -20.80
N ASP A 183 -7.83 10.67 -19.59
CA ASP A 183 -7.96 9.59 -18.61
C ASP A 183 -8.79 10.04 -17.39
N ASN A 184 -10.09 10.18 -17.58
CA ASN A 184 -11.06 10.68 -16.59
C ASN A 184 -11.17 9.82 -15.30
N ARG A 185 -10.50 8.66 -15.21
CA ARG A 185 -10.62 7.71 -14.11
C ARG A 185 -9.89 8.15 -12.83
N ASN A 186 -9.04 9.16 -12.92
CA ASN A 186 -8.15 9.56 -11.83
C ASN A 186 -8.45 10.96 -11.27
N ILE A 187 -9.72 11.38 -11.33
CA ILE A 187 -10.17 12.67 -10.80
C ILE A 187 -11.21 12.43 -9.72
N MET A 188 -11.07 13.09 -8.59
CA MET A 188 -11.99 12.98 -7.49
C MET A 188 -12.18 14.31 -6.77
N LEU A 189 -13.44 14.64 -6.50
CA LEU A 189 -13.82 15.75 -5.65
C LEU A 189 -14.35 15.22 -4.31
N THR A 190 -13.80 15.72 -3.20
CA THR A 190 -14.19 15.28 -1.86
C THR A 190 -14.39 16.46 -0.91
N TYR A 191 -15.30 16.27 0.06
CA TYR A 191 -15.55 17.21 1.15
C TYR A 191 -14.98 16.69 2.47
N LEU A 192 -14.33 17.58 3.22
CA LEU A 192 -13.83 17.31 4.56
C LEU A 192 -14.24 18.43 5.52
N GLN A 193 -15.06 18.11 6.49
CA GLN A 193 -15.46 19.05 7.53
C GLN A 193 -14.26 19.61 8.31
N GLN A 194 -13.26 18.76 8.55
CA GLN A 194 -11.97 19.14 9.12
C GLN A 194 -10.86 18.56 8.25
N ALA A 195 -10.06 19.43 7.68
CA ALA A 195 -8.92 19.04 6.86
C ALA A 195 -7.90 18.25 7.69
N ASN A 196 -7.92 16.92 7.57
CA ASN A 196 -7.02 16.01 8.27
C ASN A 196 -6.34 15.10 7.26
N PHE A 197 -5.02 15.29 7.09
CA PHE A 197 -4.22 14.53 6.15
C PHE A 197 -4.28 13.02 6.38
N THR A 198 -4.28 12.57 7.64
CA THR A 198 -4.35 11.14 7.97
C THR A 198 -5.67 10.53 7.51
N LYS A 199 -6.79 11.22 7.71
CA LYS A 199 -8.10 10.73 7.25
C LYS A 199 -8.17 10.65 5.73
N ILE A 200 -7.68 11.68 5.02
CA ILE A 200 -7.64 11.68 3.55
C ILE A 200 -6.72 10.58 3.01
N SER A 201 -5.53 10.40 3.60
CA SER A 201 -4.57 9.38 3.16
C SER A 201 -5.06 7.95 3.36
N VAL A 202 -5.90 7.70 4.38
CA VAL A 202 -6.53 6.40 4.59
C VAL A 202 -7.71 6.20 3.64
N ALA A 203 -8.60 7.19 3.51
CA ALA A 203 -9.78 7.08 2.65
C ALA A 203 -9.42 6.94 1.16
N TYR A 204 -8.32 7.55 0.77
CA TYR A 204 -7.83 7.60 -0.63
C TYR A 204 -6.43 7.03 -0.75
N SER A 205 -6.23 5.85 -0.15
CA SER A 205 -4.92 5.19 -0.05
C SER A 205 -4.28 4.86 -1.40
N ASN A 206 -5.07 4.76 -2.48
CA ASN A 206 -4.59 4.65 -3.86
C ASN A 206 -3.75 5.86 -4.32
N TYR A 207 -3.97 7.04 -3.74
CA TYR A 207 -3.14 8.22 -4.00
C TYR A 207 -1.97 8.36 -3.01
N PHE A 208 -2.02 7.71 -1.84
CA PHE A 208 -1.07 7.89 -0.75
C PHE A 208 -0.23 6.64 -0.44
N LEU A 209 -0.46 5.54 -1.13
CA LEU A 209 0.31 4.29 -1.01
C LEU A 209 0.48 3.80 0.44
N THR A 210 -0.63 3.50 1.14
CA THR A 210 -0.59 2.96 2.50
C THR A 210 -0.73 1.42 2.50
N PHE A 211 0.35 0.66 2.52
CA PHE A 211 0.32 -0.82 2.51
C PHE A 211 1.21 -1.50 3.54
N ASN A 212 1.27 -0.95 4.74
CA ASN A 212 2.11 -1.49 5.80
C ASN A 212 1.91 -3.00 6.04
N ASN A 213 0.64 -3.46 6.11
CA ASN A 213 0.34 -4.88 6.36
C ASN A 213 0.85 -5.78 5.24
N THR A 214 0.71 -5.36 3.98
CA THR A 214 1.21 -6.14 2.83
C THR A 214 2.73 -6.24 2.85
N LEU A 215 3.43 -5.14 3.10
CA LEU A 215 4.90 -5.14 3.21
C LEU A 215 5.37 -6.04 4.37
N THR A 216 4.69 -5.99 5.51
CA THR A 216 5.01 -6.86 6.66
C THR A 216 4.87 -8.33 6.28
N ARG A 217 3.79 -8.73 5.60
CA ARG A 217 3.59 -10.11 5.14
C ARG A 217 4.68 -10.53 4.15
N VAL A 218 5.03 -9.69 3.19
CA VAL A 218 6.11 -9.97 2.23
C VAL A 218 7.46 -10.12 2.94
N LEU A 219 7.76 -9.28 3.93
CA LEU A 219 8.98 -9.41 4.75
C LEU A 219 9.04 -10.74 5.49
N LEU A 220 7.92 -11.20 6.09
CA LEU A 220 7.85 -12.49 6.76
C LEU A 220 8.12 -13.64 5.79
N TYR A 221 7.55 -13.60 4.59
CA TYR A 221 7.75 -14.65 3.59
C TYR A 221 9.17 -14.67 3.03
N LEU A 222 9.78 -13.51 2.84
CA LEU A 222 11.21 -13.41 2.48
C LEU A 222 12.11 -13.92 3.60
N SER A 223 11.82 -13.59 4.86
CA SER A 223 12.54 -14.12 6.01
C SER A 223 12.49 -15.65 6.09
N ASP A 224 11.31 -16.23 5.87
CA ASP A 224 11.12 -17.68 5.77
C ASP A 224 11.94 -18.27 4.62
N ALA A 225 11.95 -17.61 3.45
CA ALA A 225 12.68 -18.04 2.27
C ALA A 225 14.21 -17.99 2.51
N VAL A 226 14.72 -16.93 3.15
CA VAL A 226 16.14 -16.79 3.57
C VAL A 226 16.53 -17.93 4.49
N THR A 227 15.76 -18.16 5.57
CA THR A 227 16.03 -19.18 6.58
C THR A 227 16.05 -20.58 5.97
N ASN A 228 15.08 -20.89 5.12
CA ASN A 228 15.02 -22.19 4.46
C ASN A 228 16.16 -22.39 3.44
N SER A 229 16.53 -21.35 2.69
CA SER A 229 17.64 -21.41 1.74
C SER A 229 18.97 -21.64 2.47
N TYR A 230 19.16 -21.03 3.65
CA TYR A 230 20.28 -21.29 4.53
C TYR A 230 20.33 -22.77 4.97
N ARG A 231 19.20 -23.31 5.47
CA ARG A 231 19.11 -24.71 5.94
C ARG A 231 19.40 -25.72 4.83
N GLN A 232 19.04 -25.39 3.58
CA GLN A 232 19.25 -26.24 2.40
C GLN A 232 20.59 -26.00 1.70
N ASN A 233 21.45 -25.12 2.24
CA ASN A 233 22.72 -24.69 1.63
C ASN A 233 22.57 -24.15 0.17
N LYS A 234 21.41 -23.55 -0.14
CA LYS A 234 21.13 -22.95 -1.46
C LYS A 234 21.64 -21.50 -1.50
N VAL A 235 22.93 -21.33 -1.76
CA VAL A 235 23.65 -20.04 -1.68
C VAL A 235 23.03 -18.95 -2.54
N SER A 236 22.80 -19.23 -3.81
CA SER A 236 22.22 -18.25 -4.76
C SER A 236 20.82 -17.80 -4.33
N ALA A 237 19.96 -18.74 -3.90
CA ALA A 237 18.63 -18.43 -3.41
C ALA A 237 18.69 -17.62 -2.10
N PHE A 238 19.60 -18.00 -1.18
CA PHE A 238 19.84 -17.25 0.07
C PHE A 238 20.21 -15.79 -0.22
N ASN A 239 21.23 -15.57 -1.07
CA ASN A 239 21.69 -14.23 -1.40
C ASN A 239 20.56 -13.39 -2.01
N ARG A 240 19.81 -13.97 -2.96
CA ARG A 240 18.69 -13.30 -3.64
C ARG A 240 17.59 -12.88 -2.68
N TYR A 241 17.10 -13.78 -1.83
CA TYR A 241 16.03 -13.47 -0.88
C TYR A 241 16.49 -12.50 0.22
N TYR A 242 17.71 -12.67 0.69
CA TYR A 242 18.26 -11.79 1.72
C TYR A 242 18.46 -10.36 1.19
N GLN A 243 18.94 -10.22 -0.04
CA GLN A 243 19.05 -8.92 -0.71
C GLN A 243 17.69 -8.21 -0.79
N SER A 244 16.66 -8.90 -1.29
CA SER A 244 15.30 -8.35 -1.38
C SER A 244 14.71 -8.03 -0.01
N PHE A 245 15.00 -8.82 1.01
CA PHE A 245 14.62 -8.49 2.39
C PHE A 245 15.23 -7.16 2.83
N LEU A 246 16.52 -6.94 2.58
CA LEU A 246 17.20 -5.69 2.91
C LEU A 246 16.65 -4.50 2.11
N ASP A 247 16.26 -4.70 0.84
CA ASP A 247 15.69 -3.65 0.00
C ASP A 247 14.33 -3.19 0.55
N ILE A 248 13.47 -4.10 0.98
CA ILE A 248 12.21 -3.77 1.65
C ILE A 248 12.44 -3.03 2.97
N ILE A 249 13.43 -3.44 3.76
CA ILE A 249 13.78 -2.74 5.00
C ILE A 249 14.26 -1.31 4.69
N ALA A 250 15.11 -1.14 3.67
CA ALA A 250 15.58 0.19 3.24
C ALA A 250 14.41 1.09 2.86
N PHE A 251 13.51 0.59 2.01
CA PHE A 251 12.31 1.30 1.60
C PHE A 251 11.44 1.69 2.81
N TRP A 252 11.21 0.74 3.71
CA TRP A 252 10.42 1.00 4.90
C TRP A 252 11.05 2.06 5.81
N MET A 253 12.36 2.04 6.00
CA MET A 253 13.08 3.05 6.79
C MET A 253 13.01 4.43 6.17
N GLU A 254 13.12 4.53 4.85
CA GLU A 254 12.96 5.78 4.13
C GLU A 254 11.55 6.35 4.33
N LYS A 255 10.53 5.52 4.17
CA LYS A 255 9.14 5.87 4.46
C LYS A 255 8.96 6.39 5.90
N GLN A 256 9.53 5.70 6.90
CA GLN A 256 9.44 6.09 8.31
C GLN A 256 10.14 7.42 8.58
N SER A 257 11.29 7.66 7.98
CA SER A 257 12.00 8.94 8.13
C SER A 257 11.21 10.11 7.57
N LEU A 258 10.56 9.93 6.43
CA LEU A 258 9.67 10.91 5.81
C LEU A 258 8.43 11.19 6.68
N GLU A 259 7.82 10.14 7.23
CA GLU A 259 6.69 10.28 8.14
C GLU A 259 7.08 10.99 9.45
N VAL A 260 8.19 10.62 10.09
CA VAL A 260 8.69 11.26 11.33
C VAL A 260 8.98 12.73 11.11
N TYR A 261 9.62 13.08 9.99
CA TYR A 261 9.88 14.48 9.64
C TYR A 261 8.58 15.29 9.52
N SER A 262 7.54 14.68 8.94
CA SER A 262 6.24 15.32 8.80
C SER A 262 5.47 15.44 10.14
N PHE A 263 5.64 14.47 11.05
CA PHE A 263 4.96 14.42 12.34
C PHE A 263 5.57 15.30 13.43
N ARG A 264 6.86 15.64 13.36
CA ARG A 264 7.48 16.57 14.32
C ARG A 264 6.82 17.95 14.36
N LYS A 265 6.01 18.27 13.35
CA LYS A 265 5.20 19.52 13.28
C LYS A 265 3.77 19.38 13.80
N ASP A 266 3.28 18.16 14.09
CA ASP A 266 1.90 17.91 14.53
C ASP A 266 1.87 17.28 15.94
N LYS A 267 1.41 18.02 16.95
CA LYS A 267 1.42 17.63 18.38
C LYS A 267 0.46 16.47 18.77
N ASN A 268 -0.38 15.94 17.86
CA ASN A 268 -1.44 14.96 18.17
C ASN A 268 -1.05 13.48 17.89
N VAL A 269 0.22 13.12 17.99
CA VAL A 269 0.78 11.88 17.40
C VAL A 269 1.11 10.76 18.39
N SER A 270 0.73 10.87 19.68
CA SER A 270 1.19 9.91 20.71
C SER A 270 0.81 8.43 20.47
N ASN A 271 -0.38 8.15 19.93
CA ASN A 271 -0.84 6.76 19.74
C ASN A 271 -0.27 6.06 18.50
N SER A 272 0.12 6.79 17.46
CA SER A 272 0.77 6.21 16.28
C SER A 272 2.25 5.88 16.51
N LEU A 273 2.90 6.55 17.47
CA LEU A 273 4.29 6.27 17.86
C LEU A 273 4.44 4.91 18.58
N LEU A 274 3.47 4.52 19.41
CA LEU A 274 3.50 3.24 20.15
C LEU A 274 3.44 2.03 19.20
N LEU A 275 2.52 2.02 18.25
CA LEU A 275 2.44 0.97 17.20
C LEU A 275 3.72 0.92 16.35
N LYS A 276 4.36 2.07 16.11
CA LYS A 276 5.64 2.16 15.40
C LYS A 276 6.80 1.52 16.19
N THR A 277 6.81 1.63 17.51
CA THR A 277 7.88 1.09 18.35
C THR A 277 7.86 -0.43 18.38
N GLU A 278 6.70 -1.07 18.54
CA GLU A 278 6.57 -2.52 18.55
C GLU A 278 6.97 -3.13 17.18
N TRP A 279 6.50 -2.54 16.10
CA TRP A 279 6.84 -3.01 14.76
C TRP A 279 8.33 -2.82 14.44
N THR A 280 8.92 -1.69 14.85
CA THR A 280 10.36 -1.41 14.73
C THR A 280 11.20 -2.45 15.49
N ASN A 281 10.77 -2.84 16.68
CA ASN A 281 11.46 -3.85 17.48
C ASN A 281 11.40 -5.24 16.83
N SER A 282 10.24 -5.63 16.27
CA SER A 282 10.09 -6.89 15.53
C SER A 282 10.99 -6.95 14.30
N ILE A 283 11.10 -5.85 13.55
CA ILE A 283 12.01 -5.76 12.41
C ILE A 283 13.47 -5.79 12.85
N LYS A 284 13.85 -5.07 13.89
CA LYS A 284 15.21 -5.11 14.46
C LYS A 284 15.61 -6.55 14.81
N SER A 285 14.73 -7.27 15.48
CA SER A 285 14.95 -8.68 15.85
C SER A 285 15.13 -9.57 14.62
N GLY A 286 14.28 -9.39 13.60
CA GLY A 286 14.38 -10.08 12.31
C GLY A 286 15.70 -9.80 11.58
N ILE A 287 16.12 -8.53 11.52
CA ILE A 287 17.42 -8.13 10.94
C ILE A 287 18.57 -8.80 11.67
N ILE A 288 18.57 -8.79 13.01
CA ILE A 288 19.64 -9.41 13.81
C ILE A 288 19.73 -10.91 13.52
N ALA A 289 18.59 -11.62 13.51
CA ALA A 289 18.55 -13.05 13.23
C ALA A 289 19.05 -13.38 11.82
N LEU A 290 18.61 -12.64 10.80
CA LEU A 290 19.05 -12.87 9.43
C LEU A 290 20.50 -12.46 9.19
N ASN A 291 21.00 -11.42 9.86
CA ASN A 291 22.40 -11.06 9.86
C ASN A 291 23.27 -12.19 10.41
N TYR A 292 22.85 -12.82 11.49
CA TYR A 292 23.55 -13.98 12.04
C TYR A 292 23.62 -15.12 11.00
N LEU A 293 22.52 -15.44 10.32
CA LEU A 293 22.52 -16.46 9.25
C LEU A 293 23.46 -16.09 8.10
N MET A 294 23.52 -14.82 7.73
CA MET A 294 24.42 -14.35 6.68
C MET A 294 25.90 -14.54 7.07
N GLU A 295 26.28 -14.19 8.31
CA GLU A 295 27.65 -14.39 8.79
C GLU A 295 28.01 -15.88 8.83
N ARG A 296 27.09 -16.72 9.29
CA ARG A 296 27.29 -18.18 9.28
C ARG A 296 27.42 -18.75 7.87
N MET A 297 26.66 -18.23 6.90
CA MET A 297 26.80 -18.63 5.50
C MET A 297 28.15 -18.18 4.95
N HIS A 298 28.60 -16.99 5.26
CA HIS A 298 29.90 -16.48 4.84
C HIS A 298 31.07 -17.29 5.41
N GLN A 299 31.01 -17.65 6.70
CA GLN A 299 32.03 -18.51 7.31
C GLN A 299 32.19 -19.86 6.58
N LYS A 300 31.09 -20.44 6.07
CA LYS A 300 31.11 -21.69 5.31
C LYS A 300 31.62 -21.53 3.89
N LEU A 301 31.48 -20.36 3.27
CA LEU A 301 31.62 -20.12 1.84
C LEU A 301 32.57 -18.96 1.53
N SER A 302 33.50 -18.64 2.42
CA SER A 302 34.41 -17.49 2.32
C SER A 302 35.27 -17.49 1.04
N PHE A 303 35.42 -18.64 0.39
CA PHE A 303 36.19 -18.78 -0.86
C PHE A 303 35.32 -18.84 -2.13
N SER A 304 34.00 -18.77 -2.01
CA SER A 304 33.09 -18.83 -3.17
C SER A 304 32.81 -17.44 -3.74
N PRO A 305 33.22 -17.12 -4.98
CA PRO A 305 32.90 -15.84 -5.62
C PRO A 305 31.38 -15.57 -5.71
N LEU A 306 30.57 -16.63 -5.86
CA LEU A 306 29.10 -16.55 -5.89
C LEU A 306 28.49 -16.03 -4.59
N HIS A 307 29.23 -16.05 -3.49
CA HIS A 307 28.80 -15.56 -2.19
C HIS A 307 29.56 -14.31 -1.73
N VAL A 308 30.86 -14.24 -1.98
CA VAL A 308 31.72 -13.15 -1.49
C VAL A 308 31.26 -11.78 -2.01
N ILE A 309 31.00 -11.66 -3.30
CA ILE A 309 30.54 -10.40 -3.91
C ILE A 309 29.18 -9.97 -3.33
N PRO A 310 28.11 -10.81 -3.36
CA PRO A 310 26.84 -10.48 -2.69
C PRO A 310 26.99 -10.17 -1.20
N TYR A 311 27.88 -10.89 -0.48
CA TYR A 311 28.13 -10.65 0.94
C TYR A 311 28.60 -9.21 1.19
N TYR A 312 29.59 -8.71 0.44
CA TYR A 312 30.09 -7.34 0.62
C TYR A 312 29.00 -6.28 0.32
N HIS A 313 28.18 -6.51 -0.71
CA HIS A 313 27.05 -5.63 -0.99
C HIS A 313 26.02 -5.62 0.16
N MET A 314 25.69 -6.79 0.70
CA MET A 314 24.77 -6.90 1.84
C MET A 314 25.36 -6.26 3.10
N LYS A 315 26.67 -6.40 3.36
CA LYS A 315 27.36 -5.74 4.48
C LYS A 315 27.31 -4.22 4.37
N LYS A 316 27.52 -3.67 3.20
CA LYS A 316 27.41 -2.22 2.96
C LYS A 316 26.01 -1.72 3.28
N LYS A 317 24.96 -2.41 2.83
CA LYS A 317 23.56 -2.09 3.16
C LYS A 317 23.30 -2.20 4.67
N GLN A 318 23.74 -3.25 5.32
CA GLN A 318 23.60 -3.42 6.78
C GLN A 318 24.27 -2.28 7.57
N LYS A 319 25.44 -1.84 7.16
CA LYS A 319 26.13 -0.71 7.81
C LYS A 319 25.27 0.55 7.75
N LEU A 320 24.70 0.85 6.58
CA LEU A 320 23.79 1.99 6.44
C LEU A 320 22.57 1.90 7.37
N PHE A 321 22.05 0.69 7.59
CA PHE A 321 20.93 0.50 8.52
C PHE A 321 21.35 0.65 9.97
N LYS A 322 22.49 0.07 10.35
CA LYS A 322 23.02 0.18 11.71
C LYS A 322 23.26 1.63 12.10
N ASP A 323 23.87 2.40 11.21
CA ASP A 323 24.17 3.82 11.45
C ASP A 323 22.87 4.64 11.61
N ARG A 324 21.83 4.36 10.81
CA ARG A 324 20.53 5.03 10.90
C ARG A 324 19.70 4.59 12.12
N PHE A 325 19.70 3.30 12.48
CA PHE A 325 18.94 2.79 13.63
C PHE A 325 19.58 3.12 14.98
N MET A 326 20.91 3.18 15.06
CA MET A 326 21.64 3.47 16.29
C MET A 326 21.73 4.98 16.57
N ALA A 327 21.67 5.83 15.54
CA ALA A 327 21.65 7.28 15.71
C ALA A 327 20.28 7.81 16.19
N SER A 328 19.26 6.97 16.27
CA SER A 328 17.89 7.33 16.72
C SER A 328 17.52 6.70 18.07
N SER A 329 18.41 5.99 18.72
CA SER A 329 18.32 5.51 20.10
C SER A 329 19.22 6.32 21.01
#